data_a1dcde235f2c9a1885d9735b23d8fae4
#
_entry.id   a1dcde235f2c9a1885d9735b23d8fae4
#
_cell.length_a   1.000
_cell.length_b   1.000
_cell.length_c   1.000
_cell.angle_alpha   90.00
_cell.angle_beta   90.00
_cell.angle_gamma   90.00
#
_symmetry.space_group_name_H-M   'P 1'
#
loop_
_entity.id
_entity.type
_entity.pdbx_description
1 polymer ?
#
loop_
_entity_poly.entity_id
_entity_poly.type
_entity_poly.pdbx_seq_one_letter_code
_entity_poly.pdbx_strand_id
1 'polypeptide(L)'
;DGGGFMASDFSVALSKMTEDLDLQKVYIAENFDEIKVSTFEVNRPGLELTGYFDFFDSSRLLLFGTTEFSYLSRFGSEAQKMVIDSILSFGPPAIIISRNIEPPIAMMESAKTHKVSILRSAETTSQVTAALFQYLNKELAPRITRHGVLVEVYGEGCLLLGDSGVGKSETAIELIKRGHRLVADDAVEIRKTSTHTLMGQSPENIRHFIELRGIGIINARQLFGMGSVKITEKIDIVINLEIWDNTKVYDRMGLDNQYMDILGVEVPTLTIPVKPGRNLAVIIEVAAMNNRQKKLGYNAAQELLSALGMDFDMSQTEKVIVDKWE
;
A
#
# COMPACT_ATOMS: atom_id res chain seq x y z
N ASP A 1 -0.03 -5.04 -27.53
CA ASP A 1 1.00 -5.14 -26.47
C ASP A 1 0.29 -5.19 -25.15
N GLY A 2 0.06 -6.42 -24.65
CA GLY A 2 -0.59 -6.69 -23.39
C GLY A 2 0.43 -6.51 -22.26
N GLY A 3 0.24 -5.46 -21.45
CA GLY A 3 0.93 -5.31 -20.18
C GLY A 3 0.50 -6.44 -19.26
N GLY A 4 1.30 -7.52 -19.22
CA GLY A 4 1.15 -8.56 -18.22
C GLY A 4 1.34 -7.93 -16.84
N PHE A 5 0.33 -8.02 -16.00
CA PHE A 5 0.48 -7.79 -14.57
C PHE A 5 1.51 -8.78 -14.06
N MET A 6 2.68 -8.29 -13.65
CA MET A 6 3.66 -9.11 -12.97
C MET A 6 3.01 -9.61 -11.67
N ALA A 7 3.08 -10.94 -11.44
CA ALA A 7 2.72 -11.51 -10.15
C ALA A 7 3.48 -10.71 -9.08
N SER A 8 2.78 -10.19 -8.08
CA SER A 8 3.42 -9.41 -7.03
C SER A 8 4.43 -10.32 -6.32
N ASP A 9 5.64 -9.84 -6.06
CA ASP A 9 6.65 -10.55 -5.26
C ASP A 9 6.16 -10.82 -3.82
N PHE A 10 4.97 -10.34 -3.50
CA PHE A 10 4.33 -10.46 -2.20
C PHE A 10 3.22 -11.50 -2.24
N SER A 11 3.15 -12.26 -1.17
CA SER A 11 2.12 -13.28 -0.98
C SER A 11 1.64 -13.27 0.47
N VAL A 12 0.40 -13.69 0.69
CA VAL A 12 -0.18 -13.85 2.03
C VAL A 12 -0.53 -15.31 2.27
N ALA A 13 -0.25 -15.83 3.46
CA ALA A 13 -0.63 -17.19 3.84
C ALA A 13 -2.17 -17.34 3.86
N LEU A 14 -2.68 -18.43 3.30
CA LEU A 14 -4.11 -18.73 3.28
C LEU A 14 -4.69 -18.82 4.70
N SER A 15 -3.93 -19.37 5.65
CA SER A 15 -4.30 -19.46 7.07
C SER A 15 -4.51 -18.07 7.67
N LYS A 16 -3.56 -17.14 7.45
CA LYS A 16 -3.67 -15.75 7.93
C LYS A 16 -4.89 -15.04 7.32
N MET A 17 -5.08 -15.17 6.00
CA MET A 17 -6.25 -14.59 5.33
C MET A 17 -7.56 -15.11 5.90
N THR A 18 -7.61 -16.43 6.19
CA THR A 18 -8.80 -17.08 6.77
C THR A 18 -9.16 -16.51 8.14
N GLU A 19 -8.16 -16.26 8.98
CA GLU A 19 -8.32 -15.66 10.31
C GLU A 19 -8.70 -14.18 10.23
N ASP A 20 -7.99 -13.38 9.42
CA ASP A 20 -8.21 -11.95 9.29
C ASP A 20 -9.60 -11.61 8.70
N LEU A 21 -10.16 -12.49 7.85
CA LEU A 21 -11.48 -12.33 7.24
C LEU A 21 -12.59 -13.14 7.94
N ASP A 22 -12.30 -13.77 9.08
CA ASP A 22 -13.24 -14.61 9.86
C ASP A 22 -13.97 -15.64 8.99
N LEU A 23 -13.23 -16.33 8.11
CA LEU A 23 -13.79 -17.36 7.25
C LEU A 23 -13.91 -18.69 8.00
N GLN A 24 -15.07 -19.31 7.93
CA GLN A 24 -15.31 -20.60 8.53
C GLN A 24 -14.56 -21.72 7.78
N LYS A 25 -13.82 -22.54 8.48
CA LYS A 25 -13.12 -23.71 7.96
C LYS A 25 -14.11 -24.88 7.79
N VAL A 26 -14.45 -25.26 6.55
CA VAL A 26 -15.35 -26.37 6.24
C VAL A 26 -14.55 -27.66 5.99
N TYR A 27 -13.52 -27.56 5.16
CA TYR A 27 -12.53 -28.61 4.95
C TYR A 27 -11.16 -27.98 4.84
N ILE A 28 -10.19 -28.52 5.56
CA ILE A 28 -8.81 -28.05 5.57
C ILE A 28 -7.90 -29.15 5.03
N ALA A 29 -7.20 -28.85 3.95
CA ALA A 29 -6.21 -29.74 3.35
C ALA A 29 -4.92 -29.76 4.18
N GLU A 30 -4.13 -30.83 4.06
CA GLU A 30 -2.89 -31.03 4.82
C GLU A 30 -1.87 -29.90 4.62
N ASN A 31 -1.85 -29.30 3.43
CA ASN A 31 -0.92 -28.23 3.03
C ASN A 31 -1.48 -26.82 3.26
N PHE A 32 -2.55 -26.66 4.02
CA PHE A 32 -3.26 -25.38 4.22
C PHE A 32 -2.35 -24.24 4.68
N ASP A 33 -1.45 -24.51 5.62
CA ASP A 33 -0.56 -23.50 6.18
C ASP A 33 0.61 -23.14 5.24
N GLU A 34 0.86 -23.96 4.23
CA GLU A 34 1.90 -23.73 3.22
C GLU A 34 1.37 -22.95 2.01
N ILE A 35 0.05 -22.96 1.80
CA ILE A 35 -0.60 -22.27 0.67
C ILE A 35 -0.48 -20.77 0.82
N LYS A 36 -0.02 -20.13 -0.25
CA LYS A 36 0.10 -18.68 -0.36
C LYS A 36 -0.77 -18.17 -1.50
N VAL A 37 -1.45 -17.07 -1.24
CA VAL A 37 -2.21 -16.32 -2.25
C VAL A 37 -1.33 -15.16 -2.72
N SER A 38 -1.12 -15.05 -4.03
CA SER A 38 -0.23 -14.05 -4.67
C SER A 38 -0.95 -13.13 -5.66
N THR A 39 -2.25 -13.32 -5.85
CA THR A 39 -3.07 -12.44 -6.71
C THR A 39 -4.27 -11.90 -5.94
N PHE A 40 -4.65 -10.66 -6.23
CA PHE A 40 -5.85 -10.03 -5.65
C PHE A 40 -7.13 -10.38 -6.42
N GLU A 41 -6.99 -11.04 -7.58
CA GLU A 41 -8.12 -11.43 -8.38
C GLU A 41 -8.77 -12.71 -7.85
N VAL A 42 -10.10 -12.74 -7.87
CA VAL A 42 -10.92 -13.87 -7.44
C VAL A 42 -11.70 -14.39 -8.63
N ASN A 43 -11.68 -15.69 -8.87
CA ASN A 43 -12.44 -16.32 -9.94
C ASN A 43 -13.80 -16.82 -9.43
N ARG A 44 -14.86 -16.46 -10.15
CA ARG A 44 -16.18 -17.07 -10.03
C ARG A 44 -16.36 -18.04 -11.19
N PRO A 45 -16.27 -19.36 -10.95
CA PRO A 45 -16.21 -20.33 -12.03
C PRO A 45 -17.56 -20.44 -12.76
N GLY A 46 -17.72 -19.65 -13.81
CA GLY A 46 -18.90 -19.66 -14.68
C GLY A 46 -18.69 -20.56 -15.89
N LEU A 47 -17.73 -20.20 -16.73
CA LEU A 47 -17.39 -20.97 -17.94
C LEU A 47 -16.69 -22.28 -17.59
N GLU A 48 -15.90 -22.30 -16.55
CA GLU A 48 -15.19 -23.48 -16.07
C GLU A 48 -16.14 -24.60 -15.68
N LEU A 49 -17.31 -24.25 -15.13
CA LEU A 49 -18.38 -25.23 -14.84
C LEU A 49 -18.95 -25.87 -16.12
N THR A 50 -18.73 -25.30 -17.29
CA THR A 50 -19.12 -25.87 -18.58
C THR A 50 -17.98 -26.61 -19.29
N GLY A 51 -16.80 -26.68 -18.66
CA GLY A 51 -15.61 -27.33 -19.21
C GLY A 51 -14.73 -26.44 -20.10
N TYR A 52 -14.89 -25.10 -20.04
CA TYR A 52 -14.06 -24.16 -20.79
C TYR A 52 -12.98 -23.54 -19.88
N PHE A 53 -11.70 -23.80 -20.19
CA PHE A 53 -10.55 -23.45 -19.35
C PHE A 53 -9.48 -22.61 -20.06
N ASP A 54 -9.71 -22.13 -21.29
CA ASP A 54 -8.67 -21.46 -22.09
C ASP A 54 -8.01 -20.26 -21.40
N PHE A 55 -8.73 -19.59 -20.49
CA PHE A 55 -8.24 -18.44 -19.74
C PHE A 55 -8.34 -18.64 -18.22
N PHE A 56 -8.41 -19.89 -17.78
CA PHE A 56 -8.47 -20.20 -16.36
C PHE A 56 -7.12 -19.98 -15.68
N ASP A 57 -7.10 -19.09 -14.70
CA ASP A 57 -5.93 -18.80 -13.88
C ASP A 57 -6.06 -19.52 -12.53
N SER A 58 -5.32 -20.61 -12.37
CA SER A 58 -5.34 -21.44 -11.17
C SER A 58 -4.71 -20.78 -9.94
N SER A 59 -4.03 -19.65 -10.09
CA SER A 59 -3.49 -18.89 -8.94
C SER A 59 -4.58 -18.16 -8.15
N ARG A 60 -5.78 -18.00 -8.71
CA ARG A 60 -6.89 -17.28 -8.12
C ARG A 60 -7.68 -18.12 -7.12
N LEU A 61 -8.17 -17.49 -6.07
CA LEU A 61 -9.19 -18.07 -5.19
C LEU A 61 -10.49 -18.30 -5.96
N LEU A 62 -11.12 -19.46 -5.73
CA LEU A 62 -12.42 -19.77 -6.32
C LEU A 62 -13.55 -19.33 -5.39
N LEU A 63 -14.49 -18.55 -5.88
CA LEU A 63 -15.66 -18.08 -5.11
C LEU A 63 -16.94 -18.67 -5.69
N PHE A 64 -17.60 -19.49 -4.88
CA PHE A 64 -18.88 -20.11 -5.19
C PHE A 64 -20.02 -19.39 -4.44
N GLY A 65 -21.07 -19.07 -5.18
CA GLY A 65 -22.29 -18.49 -4.63
C GLY A 65 -23.54 -19.19 -5.14
N THR A 66 -24.70 -18.58 -4.96
CA THR A 66 -25.99 -19.15 -5.34
C THR A 66 -26.06 -19.54 -6.82
N THR A 67 -25.46 -18.76 -7.71
CA THR A 67 -25.49 -19.00 -9.15
C THR A 67 -24.75 -20.28 -9.53
N GLU A 68 -23.54 -20.44 -9.02
CA GLU A 68 -22.68 -21.59 -9.27
C GLU A 68 -23.31 -22.88 -8.73
N PHE A 69 -23.85 -22.84 -7.50
CA PHE A 69 -24.54 -23.99 -6.93
C PHE A 69 -25.87 -24.30 -7.61
N SER A 70 -26.62 -23.29 -8.03
CA SER A 70 -27.84 -23.49 -8.82
C SER A 70 -27.57 -24.17 -10.15
N TYR A 71 -26.43 -23.85 -10.78
CA TYR A 71 -26.01 -24.53 -12.00
C TYR A 71 -25.61 -25.99 -11.73
N LEU A 72 -24.77 -26.23 -10.72
CA LEU A 72 -24.32 -27.55 -10.31
C LEU A 72 -25.48 -28.46 -9.93
N SER A 73 -26.52 -27.94 -9.29
CA SER A 73 -27.70 -28.72 -8.87
C SER A 73 -28.49 -29.34 -10.02
N ARG A 74 -28.23 -28.91 -11.28
CA ARG A 74 -28.86 -29.51 -12.48
C ARG A 74 -28.26 -30.86 -12.84
N PHE A 75 -27.11 -31.20 -12.29
CA PHE A 75 -26.38 -32.42 -12.56
C PHE A 75 -26.56 -33.46 -11.44
N GLY A 76 -26.52 -34.73 -11.77
CA GLY A 76 -26.38 -35.80 -10.77
C GLY A 76 -25.01 -35.77 -10.08
N SER A 77 -24.89 -36.41 -8.93
CA SER A 77 -23.69 -36.35 -8.07
C SER A 77 -22.40 -36.71 -8.79
N GLU A 78 -22.41 -37.74 -9.66
CA GLU A 78 -21.21 -38.10 -10.45
C GLU A 78 -20.78 -37.02 -11.44
N ALA A 79 -21.75 -36.41 -12.16
CA ALA A 79 -21.45 -35.35 -13.09
C ALA A 79 -20.97 -34.09 -12.35
N GLN A 80 -21.56 -33.76 -11.19
CA GLN A 80 -21.05 -32.67 -10.33
C GLN A 80 -19.59 -32.93 -9.95
N LYS A 81 -19.27 -34.14 -9.54
CA LYS A 81 -17.90 -34.53 -9.17
C LYS A 81 -16.95 -34.36 -10.34
N MET A 82 -17.29 -34.86 -11.54
CA MET A 82 -16.45 -34.72 -12.73
C MET A 82 -16.16 -33.25 -13.06
N VAL A 83 -17.16 -32.38 -12.99
CA VAL A 83 -17.00 -30.93 -13.25
C VAL A 83 -16.08 -30.29 -12.20
N ILE A 84 -16.29 -30.60 -10.91
CA ILE A 84 -15.49 -30.05 -9.83
C ILE A 84 -14.06 -30.58 -9.89
N ASP A 85 -13.86 -31.89 -10.13
CA ASP A 85 -12.52 -32.48 -10.29
C ASP A 85 -11.75 -31.82 -11.43
N SER A 86 -12.42 -31.51 -12.56
CA SER A 86 -11.78 -30.80 -13.68
C SER A 86 -11.24 -29.44 -13.26
N ILE A 87 -11.98 -28.68 -12.45
CA ILE A 87 -11.53 -27.36 -11.94
C ILE A 87 -10.41 -27.53 -10.92
N LEU A 88 -10.57 -28.44 -9.95
CA LEU A 88 -9.62 -28.61 -8.85
C LEU A 88 -8.31 -29.27 -9.27
N SER A 89 -8.31 -30.00 -10.41
CA SER A 89 -7.08 -30.57 -10.98
C SER A 89 -6.02 -29.52 -11.34
N PHE A 90 -6.40 -28.26 -11.53
CA PHE A 90 -5.48 -27.15 -11.74
C PHE A 90 -4.82 -26.62 -10.44
N GLY A 91 -5.23 -27.10 -9.27
CA GLY A 91 -4.62 -26.78 -7.98
C GLY A 91 -4.87 -25.33 -7.49
N PRO A 92 -6.11 -24.81 -7.50
CA PRO A 92 -6.39 -23.48 -6.98
C PRO A 92 -6.08 -23.40 -5.48
N PRO A 93 -5.76 -22.21 -4.93
CA PRO A 93 -5.38 -22.05 -3.52
C PRO A 93 -6.47 -22.51 -2.54
N ALA A 94 -7.72 -22.16 -2.79
CA ALA A 94 -8.87 -22.59 -1.99
C ALA A 94 -10.20 -22.31 -2.72
N ILE A 95 -11.25 -22.98 -2.24
CA ILE A 95 -12.64 -22.64 -2.53
C ILE A 95 -13.19 -21.80 -1.38
N ILE A 96 -13.87 -20.70 -1.68
CA ILE A 96 -14.64 -19.89 -0.73
C ILE A 96 -16.11 -19.98 -1.12
N ILE A 97 -16.96 -20.31 -0.16
CA ILE A 97 -18.42 -20.41 -0.36
C ILE A 97 -19.08 -19.25 0.37
N SER A 98 -19.88 -18.46 -0.34
CA SER A 98 -20.66 -17.37 0.23
C SER A 98 -22.03 -17.81 0.74
N ARG A 99 -22.71 -16.92 1.51
CA ARG A 99 -24.10 -17.11 1.99
C ARG A 99 -24.31 -18.33 2.87
N ASN A 100 -23.28 -18.81 3.50
CA ASN A 100 -23.34 -19.99 4.37
C ASN A 100 -23.91 -21.24 3.70
N ILE A 101 -23.79 -21.34 2.36
CA ILE A 101 -24.27 -22.49 1.58
C ILE A 101 -23.45 -23.72 1.96
N GLU A 102 -24.12 -24.84 2.15
CA GLU A 102 -23.45 -26.12 2.41
C GLU A 102 -22.89 -26.69 1.10
N PRO A 103 -21.62 -27.10 1.05
CA PRO A 103 -21.04 -27.74 -0.14
C PRO A 103 -21.69 -29.10 -0.38
N PRO A 104 -21.98 -29.45 -1.65
CA PRO A 104 -22.45 -30.78 -1.98
C PRO A 104 -21.37 -31.83 -1.67
N ILE A 105 -21.82 -33.07 -1.40
CA ILE A 105 -20.91 -34.19 -1.09
C ILE A 105 -19.84 -34.38 -2.18
N ALA A 106 -20.23 -34.25 -3.44
CA ALA A 106 -19.32 -34.32 -4.59
C ALA A 106 -18.17 -33.29 -4.49
N MET A 107 -18.46 -32.03 -4.04
CA MET A 107 -17.43 -31.01 -3.85
C MET A 107 -16.48 -31.36 -2.70
N MET A 108 -17.01 -31.90 -1.60
CA MET A 108 -16.20 -32.34 -0.46
C MET A 108 -15.24 -33.48 -0.82
N GLU A 109 -15.73 -34.46 -1.63
CA GLU A 109 -14.90 -35.57 -2.11
C GLU A 109 -13.80 -35.08 -3.07
N SER A 110 -14.15 -34.23 -4.04
CA SER A 110 -13.19 -33.63 -4.97
C SER A 110 -12.13 -32.78 -4.24
N ALA A 111 -12.54 -31.99 -3.28
CA ALA A 111 -11.63 -31.18 -2.46
C ALA A 111 -10.61 -32.03 -1.70
N LYS A 112 -11.06 -33.14 -1.13
CA LYS A 112 -10.17 -34.13 -0.47
C LYS A 112 -9.20 -34.78 -1.46
N THR A 113 -9.68 -35.16 -2.64
CA THR A 113 -8.86 -35.80 -3.68
C THR A 113 -7.76 -34.88 -4.18
N HIS A 114 -8.09 -33.59 -4.41
CA HIS A 114 -7.15 -32.59 -4.95
C HIS A 114 -6.44 -31.79 -3.87
N LYS A 115 -6.69 -32.05 -2.58
CA LYS A 115 -6.10 -31.35 -1.43
C LYS A 115 -6.33 -29.83 -1.48
N VAL A 116 -7.53 -29.41 -1.87
CA VAL A 116 -7.95 -28.00 -1.94
C VAL A 116 -8.87 -27.69 -0.77
N SER A 117 -8.51 -26.72 0.06
CA SER A 117 -9.32 -26.33 1.22
C SER A 117 -10.62 -25.64 0.83
N ILE A 118 -11.68 -25.86 1.63
CA ILE A 118 -12.98 -25.22 1.49
C ILE A 118 -13.21 -24.32 2.69
N LEU A 119 -13.41 -23.04 2.42
CA LEU A 119 -13.74 -22.01 3.40
C LEU A 119 -15.17 -21.50 3.14
N ARG A 120 -15.80 -20.92 4.14
CA ARG A 120 -17.17 -20.43 4.03
C ARG A 120 -17.35 -19.09 4.72
N SER A 121 -18.21 -18.24 4.17
CA SER A 121 -18.66 -16.99 4.75
C SER A 121 -20.19 -16.89 4.78
N ALA A 122 -20.73 -16.29 5.81
CA ALA A 122 -22.17 -15.99 5.90
C ALA A 122 -22.59 -14.83 4.97
N GLU A 123 -21.65 -14.01 4.56
CA GLU A 123 -21.86 -12.82 3.76
C GLU A 123 -22.30 -13.14 2.32
N THR A 124 -22.89 -12.14 1.65
CA THR A 124 -23.25 -12.25 0.23
C THR A 124 -22.01 -12.36 -0.64
N THR A 125 -22.15 -12.95 -1.84
CA THR A 125 -21.05 -13.10 -2.80
C THR A 125 -20.35 -11.76 -3.11
N SER A 126 -21.13 -10.67 -3.24
CA SER A 126 -20.57 -9.34 -3.51
C SER A 126 -19.77 -8.80 -2.32
N GLN A 127 -20.25 -9.02 -1.09
CA GLN A 127 -19.51 -8.60 0.12
C GLN A 127 -18.24 -9.41 0.30
N VAL A 128 -18.27 -10.72 0.09
CA VAL A 128 -17.06 -11.57 0.12
C VAL A 128 -16.06 -11.14 -0.94
N THR A 129 -16.52 -10.87 -2.17
CA THR A 129 -15.66 -10.37 -3.26
C THR A 129 -15.00 -9.06 -2.87
N ALA A 130 -15.77 -8.10 -2.33
CA ALA A 130 -15.24 -6.80 -1.91
C ALA A 130 -14.24 -6.93 -0.76
N ALA A 131 -14.53 -7.76 0.25
CA ALA A 131 -13.64 -8.01 1.38
C ALA A 131 -12.32 -8.66 0.95
N LEU A 132 -12.38 -9.69 0.10
CA LEU A 132 -11.20 -10.33 -0.48
C LEU A 132 -10.36 -9.34 -1.29
N PHE A 133 -10.99 -8.57 -2.17
CA PHE A 133 -10.31 -7.58 -2.99
C PHE A 133 -9.60 -6.52 -2.12
N GLN A 134 -10.28 -5.96 -1.13
CA GLN A 134 -9.69 -4.98 -0.22
C GLN A 134 -8.52 -5.57 0.58
N TYR A 135 -8.71 -6.77 1.14
CA TYR A 135 -7.69 -7.46 1.93
C TYR A 135 -6.45 -7.78 1.08
N LEU A 136 -6.65 -8.43 -0.06
CA LEU A 136 -5.55 -8.85 -0.93
C LEU A 136 -4.81 -7.66 -1.55
N ASN A 137 -5.50 -6.61 -1.96
CA ASN A 137 -4.83 -5.39 -2.42
C ASN A 137 -3.94 -4.76 -1.34
N LYS A 138 -4.37 -4.80 -0.09
CA LYS A 138 -3.58 -4.28 1.04
C LYS A 138 -2.36 -5.18 1.32
N GLU A 139 -2.56 -6.49 1.39
CA GLU A 139 -1.50 -7.44 1.77
C GLU A 139 -0.49 -7.70 0.65
N LEU A 140 -0.92 -7.65 -0.61
CA LEU A 140 -0.10 -7.88 -1.80
C LEU A 140 0.49 -6.58 -2.39
N ALA A 141 0.14 -5.41 -1.83
CA ALA A 141 0.66 -4.14 -2.31
C ALA A 141 2.19 -4.11 -2.30
N PRO A 142 2.84 -3.70 -3.39
CA PRO A 142 4.27 -3.46 -3.42
C PRO A 142 4.68 -2.54 -2.26
N ARG A 143 5.72 -2.92 -1.55
CA ARG A 143 6.19 -2.19 -0.36
C ARG A 143 7.69 -2.22 -0.23
N ILE A 144 8.23 -1.12 0.29
CA ILE A 144 9.64 -0.98 0.64
C ILE A 144 9.74 -0.36 2.03
N THR A 145 10.88 -0.56 2.70
CA THR A 145 11.21 0.13 3.95
C THR A 145 12.39 1.04 3.70
N ARG A 146 12.28 2.30 4.13
CA ARG A 146 13.33 3.31 3.97
C ARG A 146 13.65 3.96 5.31
N HIS A 147 14.93 4.28 5.50
CA HIS A 147 15.37 5.09 6.63
C HIS A 147 14.92 6.53 6.42
N GLY A 148 14.15 7.05 7.38
CA GLY A 148 13.60 8.40 7.29
C GLY A 148 12.58 8.65 8.38
N VAL A 149 11.95 9.80 8.30
CA VAL A 149 10.88 10.24 9.22
C VAL A 149 9.66 10.63 8.40
N LEU A 150 8.50 10.14 8.78
CA LEU A 150 7.23 10.53 8.17
C LEU A 150 6.39 11.31 9.18
N VAL A 151 6.04 12.53 8.83
CA VAL A 151 5.17 13.42 9.64
C VAL A 151 4.03 13.95 8.79
N GLU A 152 2.86 14.10 9.39
CA GLU A 152 1.75 14.82 8.78
C GLU A 152 1.81 16.28 9.22
N VAL A 153 1.90 17.19 8.24
CA VAL A 153 2.02 18.62 8.44
C VAL A 153 0.90 19.33 7.69
N TYR A 154 -0.06 19.91 8.40
CA TYR A 154 -1.26 20.54 7.84
C TYR A 154 -2.06 19.65 6.85
N GLY A 155 -2.08 18.33 7.09
CA GLY A 155 -2.76 17.37 6.23
C GLY A 155 -1.95 16.90 5.01
N GLU A 156 -0.67 17.31 4.90
CA GLU A 156 0.28 16.79 3.89
C GLU A 156 1.27 15.82 4.56
N GLY A 157 1.43 14.63 3.99
CA GLY A 157 2.44 13.68 4.45
C GLY A 157 3.82 14.05 3.91
N CYS A 158 4.69 14.46 4.82
CA CYS A 158 6.05 14.88 4.54
C CYS A 158 7.03 13.75 4.91
N LEU A 159 7.66 13.14 3.91
CA LEU A 159 8.73 12.15 4.11
C LEU A 159 10.08 12.88 4.18
N LEU A 160 10.66 12.93 5.39
CA LEU A 160 11.95 13.55 5.64
C LEU A 160 13.07 12.53 5.44
N LEU A 161 13.97 12.80 4.54
CA LEU A 161 15.15 12.02 4.22
C LEU A 161 16.43 12.81 4.52
N GLY A 162 17.55 12.16 4.43
CA GLY A 162 18.89 12.75 4.63
C GLY A 162 19.75 11.89 5.54
N ASP A 163 21.01 12.24 5.65
CA ASP A 163 22.01 11.48 6.41
C ASP A 163 21.66 11.35 7.89
N SER A 164 22.22 10.31 8.53
CA SER A 164 22.10 10.15 9.96
C SER A 164 22.72 11.35 10.70
N GLY A 165 21.97 11.94 11.64
CA GLY A 165 22.42 13.11 12.41
C GLY A 165 22.16 14.46 11.75
N VAL A 166 21.48 14.53 10.60
CA VAL A 166 21.09 15.79 9.97
C VAL A 166 19.99 16.55 10.73
N GLY A 167 19.34 15.90 11.71
CA GLY A 167 18.30 16.52 12.56
C GLY A 167 16.87 16.13 12.22
N LYS A 168 16.64 14.97 11.55
CA LYS A 168 15.29 14.51 11.18
C LYS A 168 14.38 14.31 12.40
N SER A 169 14.84 13.51 13.39
CA SER A 169 14.06 13.19 14.59
C SER A 169 13.83 14.40 15.49
N GLU A 170 14.83 15.27 15.64
CA GLU A 170 14.70 16.55 16.38
C GLU A 170 13.68 17.47 15.71
N THR A 171 13.68 17.51 14.36
CA THR A 171 12.70 18.28 13.59
C THR A 171 11.28 17.71 13.75
N ALA A 172 11.15 16.37 13.79
CA ALA A 172 9.86 15.73 14.04
C ALA A 172 9.29 16.09 15.43
N ILE A 173 10.13 16.10 16.47
CA ILE A 173 9.73 16.55 17.82
C ILE A 173 9.25 18.01 17.81
N GLU A 174 9.96 18.90 17.12
CA GLU A 174 9.55 20.31 17.03
C GLU A 174 8.21 20.43 16.28
N LEU A 175 8.00 19.69 15.21
CA LEU A 175 6.73 19.63 14.49
C LEU A 175 5.59 19.09 15.37
N ILE A 176 5.82 18.03 16.16
CA ILE A 176 4.85 17.51 17.14
C ILE A 176 4.45 18.60 18.14
N LYS A 177 5.42 19.32 18.71
CA LYS A 177 5.17 20.42 19.66
C LYS A 177 4.34 21.53 19.04
N ARG A 178 4.41 21.71 17.71
CA ARG A 178 3.64 22.69 16.94
C ARG A 178 2.25 22.18 16.54
N GLY A 179 1.88 20.94 16.92
CA GLY A 179 0.56 20.35 16.71
C GLY A 179 0.45 19.42 15.50
N HIS A 180 1.57 19.08 14.88
CA HIS A 180 1.62 18.12 13.79
C HIS A 180 1.71 16.68 14.33
N ARG A 181 1.58 15.68 13.47
CA ARG A 181 1.48 14.26 13.89
C ARG A 181 2.62 13.42 13.33
N LEU A 182 3.28 12.67 14.22
CA LEU A 182 4.27 11.66 13.82
C LEU A 182 3.58 10.42 13.27
N VAL A 183 4.08 9.90 12.17
CA VAL A 183 3.69 8.59 11.62
C VAL A 183 4.78 7.57 11.85
N ALA A 184 6.02 7.88 11.50
CA ALA A 184 7.17 7.00 11.66
C ALA A 184 8.44 7.79 11.91
N ASP A 185 9.34 7.23 12.73
CA ASP A 185 10.72 7.67 12.89
C ASP A 185 11.67 6.49 12.65
N ASP A 186 12.86 6.78 12.11
CA ASP A 186 13.92 5.85 11.75
C ASP A 186 13.60 4.92 10.56
N ALA A 187 12.49 4.19 10.58
CA ALA A 187 12.07 3.33 9.48
C ALA A 187 10.63 3.64 9.04
N VAL A 188 10.46 3.89 7.75
CA VAL A 188 9.17 4.11 7.11
C VAL A 188 8.88 2.96 6.14
N GLU A 189 7.84 2.18 6.44
CA GLU A 189 7.28 1.24 5.48
C GLU A 189 6.38 1.99 4.51
N ILE A 190 6.72 1.94 3.23
CA ILE A 190 5.99 2.61 2.15
C ILE A 190 5.31 1.54 1.31
N ARG A 191 4.00 1.68 1.09
CA ARG A 191 3.17 0.78 0.28
C ARG A 191 2.51 1.55 -0.85
N LYS A 192 2.53 0.97 -2.06
CA LYS A 192 1.77 1.48 -3.20
C LYS A 192 0.33 0.97 -3.14
N THR A 193 -0.60 1.81 -2.76
CA THR A 193 -2.02 1.43 -2.60
C THR A 193 -2.86 1.69 -3.86
N SER A 194 -2.36 2.51 -4.78
CA SER A 194 -2.96 2.73 -6.11
C SER A 194 -1.90 3.18 -7.11
N THR A 195 -2.29 3.38 -8.36
CA THR A 195 -1.40 3.85 -9.44
C THR A 195 -0.63 5.13 -9.07
N HIS A 196 -1.22 5.99 -8.22
CA HIS A 196 -0.68 7.30 -7.89
C HIS A 196 -0.62 7.57 -6.38
N THR A 197 -0.76 6.54 -5.54
CA THR A 197 -0.84 6.75 -4.09
C THR A 197 0.12 5.85 -3.36
N LEU A 198 0.97 6.48 -2.56
CA LEU A 198 1.84 5.85 -1.60
C LEU A 198 1.34 6.11 -0.18
N MET A 199 1.25 5.06 0.63
CA MET A 199 0.95 5.16 2.05
C MET A 199 2.17 4.77 2.85
N GLY A 200 2.54 5.61 3.82
CA GLY A 200 3.62 5.34 4.74
C GLY A 200 3.11 4.99 6.14
N GLN A 201 3.82 4.12 6.83
CA GLN A 201 3.57 3.75 8.22
C GLN A 201 4.88 3.38 8.93
N SER A 202 4.84 3.34 10.25
CA SER A 202 5.91 2.75 11.06
C SER A 202 5.77 1.23 11.12
N PRO A 203 6.87 0.45 11.12
CA PRO A 203 6.85 -0.95 11.54
C PRO A 203 6.20 -1.09 12.93
N GLU A 204 5.45 -2.17 13.15
CA GLU A 204 4.65 -2.33 14.38
C GLU A 204 5.47 -2.33 15.67
N ASN A 205 6.65 -2.93 15.62
CA ASN A 205 7.55 -3.10 16.75
C ASN A 205 8.20 -1.79 17.23
N ILE A 206 8.29 -0.76 16.37
CA ILE A 206 8.87 0.55 16.70
C ILE A 206 7.86 1.70 16.62
N ARG A 207 6.59 1.38 16.48
CA ARG A 207 5.51 2.38 16.31
C ARG A 207 5.46 3.36 17.49
N HIS A 208 5.47 4.67 17.18
CA HIS A 208 5.46 5.80 18.10
C HIS A 208 6.76 6.02 18.89
N PHE A 209 7.79 5.22 18.68
CA PHE A 209 9.09 5.46 19.28
C PHE A 209 9.90 6.43 18.42
N ILE A 210 10.69 7.28 19.07
CA ILE A 210 11.65 8.21 18.46
C ILE A 210 12.97 8.02 19.18
N GLU A 211 14.07 7.94 18.43
CA GLU A 211 15.41 7.95 18.98
C GLU A 211 15.99 9.37 18.96
N LEU A 212 16.41 9.86 20.13
CA LEU A 212 17.05 11.16 20.28
C LEU A 212 18.45 10.99 20.88
N ARG A 213 19.46 11.44 20.16
CA ARG A 213 20.83 11.40 20.63
C ARG A 213 20.99 12.18 21.95
N GLY A 214 21.60 11.53 22.95
CA GLY A 214 21.81 12.11 24.28
C GLY A 214 20.61 11.99 25.24
N ILE A 215 19.42 11.63 24.76
CA ILE A 215 18.23 11.37 25.58
C ILE A 215 17.89 9.87 25.58
N GLY A 216 18.04 9.22 24.40
CA GLY A 216 17.67 7.83 24.21
C GLY A 216 16.32 7.68 23.47
N ILE A 217 15.63 6.56 23.70
CA ILE A 217 14.36 6.24 23.05
C ILE A 217 13.21 6.81 23.90
N ILE A 218 12.33 7.57 23.25
CA ILE A 218 11.09 8.09 23.84
C ILE A 218 9.87 7.55 23.08
N ASN A 219 8.71 7.49 23.75
CA ASN A 219 7.45 7.18 23.12
C ASN A 219 6.66 8.48 22.92
N ALA A 220 6.50 8.93 21.66
CA ALA A 220 5.83 10.18 21.32
C ALA A 220 4.37 10.22 21.80
N ARG A 221 3.64 9.11 21.66
CA ARG A 221 2.25 9.00 22.11
C ARG A 221 2.11 9.17 23.62
N GLN A 222 3.04 8.62 24.40
CA GLN A 222 3.03 8.74 25.88
C GLN A 222 3.43 10.16 26.32
N LEU A 223 4.41 10.76 25.64
CA LEU A 223 4.95 12.05 26.02
C LEU A 223 4.08 13.23 25.58
N PHE A 224 3.52 13.18 24.37
CA PHE A 224 2.78 14.30 23.76
C PHE A 224 1.27 14.03 23.59
N GLY A 225 0.80 12.84 23.95
CA GLY A 225 -0.61 12.45 23.87
C GLY A 225 -1.01 11.79 22.53
N MET A 226 -2.22 11.25 22.47
CA MET A 226 -2.72 10.51 21.29
C MET A 226 -2.85 11.37 20.03
N GLY A 227 -3.08 12.66 20.19
CA GLY A 227 -3.19 13.59 19.05
C GLY A 227 -1.88 13.86 18.33
N SER A 228 -0.74 13.49 18.92
CA SER A 228 0.60 13.71 18.37
C SER A 228 1.06 12.64 17.38
N VAL A 229 0.30 11.56 17.22
CA VAL A 229 0.67 10.40 16.39
C VAL A 229 -0.44 10.03 15.43
N LYS A 230 -0.05 9.38 14.34
CA LYS A 230 -0.94 8.81 13.33
C LYS A 230 -0.38 7.46 12.89
N ILE A 231 -1.24 6.50 12.54
CA ILE A 231 -0.81 5.14 12.18
C ILE A 231 -0.28 5.10 10.74
N THR A 232 -1.00 5.73 9.82
CA THR A 232 -0.67 5.76 8.40
C THR A 232 -0.89 7.14 7.83
N GLU A 233 -0.10 7.54 6.85
CA GLU A 233 -0.29 8.78 6.11
C GLU A 233 0.08 8.59 4.64
N LYS A 234 -0.62 9.29 3.75
CA LYS A 234 -0.23 9.42 2.35
C LYS A 234 1.09 10.20 2.26
N ILE A 235 1.99 9.78 1.40
CA ILE A 235 3.21 10.54 1.11
C ILE A 235 2.89 11.54 0.00
N ASP A 236 2.91 12.83 0.34
CA ASP A 236 2.57 13.92 -0.56
C ASP A 236 3.79 14.68 -1.07
N ILE A 237 4.86 14.70 -0.30
CA ILE A 237 6.12 15.35 -0.62
C ILE A 237 7.29 14.66 0.08
N VAL A 238 8.41 14.57 -0.62
CA VAL A 238 9.69 14.16 -0.06
C VAL A 238 10.51 15.43 0.23
N ILE A 239 11.08 15.49 1.42
CA ILE A 239 11.97 16.58 1.85
C ILE A 239 13.32 16.00 2.18
N ASN A 240 14.29 16.22 1.32
CA ASN A 240 15.67 15.80 1.52
C ASN A 240 16.43 16.86 2.32
N LEU A 241 16.80 16.54 3.55
CA LEU A 241 17.62 17.39 4.42
C LEU A 241 19.09 17.12 4.14
N GLU A 242 19.80 18.12 3.65
CA GLU A 242 21.21 18.01 3.28
C GLU A 242 22.03 19.04 4.07
N ILE A 243 23.18 18.62 4.62
CA ILE A 243 24.11 19.57 5.24
C ILE A 243 24.53 20.58 4.20
N TRP A 244 24.52 21.88 4.58
CA TRP A 244 24.88 22.96 3.66
C TRP A 244 26.27 22.74 3.00
N ASP A 245 26.27 22.75 1.68
CA ASP A 245 27.47 22.68 0.87
C ASP A 245 27.65 23.99 0.11
N ASN A 246 28.77 24.69 0.35
CA ASN A 246 29.09 25.97 -0.32
C ASN A 246 29.39 25.81 -1.82
N THR A 247 29.62 24.59 -2.30
CA THR A 247 29.92 24.30 -3.71
C THR A 247 28.66 24.05 -4.53
N LYS A 248 27.52 23.79 -3.86
CA LYS A 248 26.24 23.53 -4.52
C LYS A 248 25.40 24.80 -4.70
N VAL A 249 24.72 24.85 -5.83
CA VAL A 249 23.70 25.86 -6.08
C VAL A 249 22.35 25.30 -5.66
N TYR A 250 21.73 25.93 -4.70
CA TYR A 250 20.38 25.56 -4.24
C TYR A 250 19.33 26.41 -4.95
N ASP A 251 18.24 25.77 -5.38
CA ASP A 251 17.09 26.49 -5.97
C ASP A 251 16.53 27.47 -4.94
N ARG A 252 16.47 28.76 -5.32
CA ARG A 252 15.93 29.85 -4.48
C ARG A 252 14.53 30.27 -4.88
N MET A 253 14.13 29.94 -6.09
CA MET A 253 12.86 30.39 -6.65
C MET A 253 11.79 29.30 -6.62
N GLY A 254 12.14 28.04 -6.38
CA GLY A 254 11.19 26.92 -6.37
C GLY A 254 10.67 26.59 -7.77
N LEU A 255 11.50 26.83 -8.80
CA LEU A 255 11.17 26.58 -10.21
C LEU A 255 11.52 25.15 -10.65
N ASP A 256 12.42 24.49 -9.93
CA ASP A 256 12.82 23.12 -10.26
C ASP A 256 11.68 22.14 -9.96
N ASN A 257 11.32 21.35 -10.96
CA ASN A 257 10.36 20.25 -10.82
C ASN A 257 11.11 18.96 -10.52
N GLN A 258 11.55 18.80 -9.28
CA GLN A 258 12.24 17.59 -8.81
C GLN A 258 11.23 16.57 -8.29
N TYR A 259 11.42 15.32 -8.66
CA TYR A 259 10.59 14.19 -8.23
C TYR A 259 11.48 13.04 -7.79
N MET A 260 10.97 12.24 -6.87
CA MET A 260 11.51 10.94 -6.48
C MET A 260 10.55 9.87 -6.96
N ASP A 261 11.05 8.89 -7.70
CA ASP A 261 10.27 7.72 -8.07
C ASP A 261 10.30 6.71 -6.91
N ILE A 262 9.15 6.41 -6.36
CA ILE A 262 8.98 5.42 -5.28
C ILE A 262 7.96 4.39 -5.76
N LEU A 263 8.40 3.18 -6.01
CA LEU A 263 7.56 2.08 -6.50
C LEU A 263 6.78 2.46 -7.78
N GLY A 264 7.39 3.22 -8.69
CA GLY A 264 6.76 3.72 -9.92
C GLY A 264 5.70 4.81 -9.68
N VAL A 265 5.82 5.55 -8.57
CA VAL A 265 5.02 6.76 -8.28
C VAL A 265 5.95 7.94 -8.10
N GLU A 266 5.81 8.96 -8.96
CA GLU A 266 6.58 10.21 -8.87
C GLU A 266 6.05 11.08 -7.72
N VAL A 267 6.87 11.31 -6.70
CA VAL A 267 6.55 12.18 -5.56
C VAL A 267 7.35 13.48 -5.66
N PRO A 268 6.70 14.66 -5.56
CA PRO A 268 7.41 15.94 -5.53
C PRO A 268 8.48 15.95 -4.44
N THR A 269 9.67 16.45 -4.78
CA THR A 269 10.83 16.42 -3.89
C THR A 269 11.44 17.81 -3.76
N LEU A 270 11.82 18.16 -2.52
CA LEU A 270 12.57 19.39 -2.21
C LEU A 270 13.85 19.03 -1.47
N THR A 271 14.95 19.67 -1.85
CA THR A 271 16.19 19.62 -1.09
C THR A 271 16.36 20.87 -0.24
N ILE A 272 16.36 20.68 1.08
CA ILE A 272 16.51 21.78 2.05
C ILE A 272 17.89 21.73 2.67
N PRO A 273 18.75 22.74 2.43
CA PRO A 273 20.06 22.82 3.05
C PRO A 273 19.96 23.19 4.53
N VAL A 274 20.57 22.37 5.36
CA VAL A 274 20.61 22.51 6.82
C VAL A 274 21.83 23.31 7.25
N LYS A 275 21.61 24.41 7.97
CA LYS A 275 22.64 25.22 8.62
C LYS A 275 22.31 25.40 10.09
N PRO A 276 23.31 25.54 10.98
CA PRO A 276 23.07 25.97 12.35
C PRO A 276 22.24 27.24 12.41
N GLY A 277 21.26 27.31 13.30
CA GLY A 277 20.38 28.47 13.50
C GLY A 277 19.16 28.54 12.58
N ARG A 278 18.99 27.64 11.60
CA ARG A 278 17.73 27.53 10.82
C ARG A 278 16.69 26.71 11.57
N ASN A 279 15.47 27.23 11.63
CA ASN A 279 14.34 26.48 12.15
C ASN A 279 13.74 25.59 11.04
N LEU A 280 14.15 24.32 11.03
CA LEU A 280 13.70 23.36 10.00
C LEU A 280 12.20 23.11 10.08
N ALA A 281 11.59 23.09 11.27
CA ALA A 281 10.16 22.86 11.41
C ALA A 281 9.34 23.93 10.67
N VAL A 282 9.70 25.21 10.84
CA VAL A 282 9.04 26.31 10.11
C VAL A 282 9.21 26.18 8.60
N ILE A 283 10.40 25.78 8.14
CA ILE A 283 10.66 25.61 6.70
C ILE A 283 9.80 24.45 6.14
N ILE A 284 9.67 23.36 6.89
CA ILE A 284 8.85 22.21 6.50
C ILE A 284 7.36 22.56 6.49
N GLU A 285 6.88 23.34 7.48
CA GLU A 285 5.51 23.84 7.51
C GLU A 285 5.18 24.64 6.24
N VAL A 286 6.09 25.55 5.86
CA VAL A 286 5.92 26.36 4.64
C VAL A 286 6.00 25.49 3.38
N ALA A 287 6.92 24.52 3.33
CA ALA A 287 7.05 23.58 2.21
C ALA A 287 5.77 22.75 2.01
N ALA A 288 5.18 22.24 3.09
CA ALA A 288 3.93 21.50 3.05
C ALA A 288 2.76 22.36 2.53
N MET A 289 2.61 23.57 3.06
CA MET A 289 1.59 24.51 2.60
C MET A 289 1.76 24.89 1.14
N ASN A 290 3.00 25.18 0.71
CA ASN A 290 3.31 25.52 -0.68
C ASN A 290 3.03 24.35 -1.63
N ASN A 291 3.39 23.11 -1.24
CA ASN A 291 3.06 21.91 -2.00
C ASN A 291 1.55 21.78 -2.20
N ARG A 292 0.77 22.00 -1.15
CA ARG A 292 -0.69 22.01 -1.22
C ARG A 292 -1.23 23.06 -2.15
N GLN A 293 -0.68 24.28 -2.14
CA GLN A 293 -1.07 25.36 -3.06
C GLN A 293 -0.75 24.99 -4.51
N LYS A 294 0.43 24.42 -4.77
CA LYS A 294 0.81 23.92 -6.10
C LYS A 294 -0.18 22.84 -6.61
N LYS A 295 -0.61 21.91 -5.75
CA LYS A 295 -1.66 20.91 -6.11
C LYS A 295 -3.01 21.54 -6.45
N LEU A 296 -3.33 22.69 -5.86
CA LEU A 296 -4.54 23.47 -6.16
C LEU A 296 -4.40 24.39 -7.38
N GLY A 297 -3.25 24.36 -8.06
CA GLY A 297 -2.99 25.14 -9.27
C GLY A 297 -2.37 26.51 -9.05
N TYR A 298 -2.02 26.86 -7.80
CA TYR A 298 -1.36 28.13 -7.49
C TYR A 298 0.16 27.93 -7.36
N ASN A 299 0.93 28.78 -8.06
CA ASN A 299 2.38 28.78 -7.99
C ASN A 299 2.91 30.22 -7.82
N ALA A 300 3.36 30.55 -6.61
CA ALA A 300 3.85 31.88 -6.28
C ALA A 300 5.07 32.31 -7.12
N ALA A 301 5.96 31.40 -7.50
CA ALA A 301 7.11 31.71 -8.33
C ALA A 301 6.67 32.11 -9.75
N GLN A 302 5.69 31.43 -10.30
CA GLN A 302 5.10 31.76 -11.61
C GLN A 302 4.39 33.10 -11.59
N GLU A 303 3.61 33.37 -10.55
CA GLU A 303 2.96 34.69 -10.36
C GLU A 303 3.98 35.83 -10.29
N LEU A 304 5.07 35.63 -9.52
CA LEU A 304 6.13 36.61 -9.42
C LEU A 304 6.80 36.90 -10.78
N LEU A 305 7.13 35.83 -11.54
CA LEU A 305 7.74 35.97 -12.86
C LEU A 305 6.82 36.71 -13.83
N SER A 306 5.54 36.39 -13.86
CA SER A 306 4.54 37.09 -14.67
C SER A 306 4.42 38.56 -14.28
N ALA A 307 4.44 38.87 -12.97
CA ALA A 307 4.41 40.24 -12.49
C ALA A 307 5.67 41.06 -12.88
N LEU A 308 6.80 40.38 -13.09
CA LEU A 308 8.05 40.98 -13.56
C LEU A 308 8.13 41.06 -15.10
N GLY A 309 7.07 40.65 -15.82
CA GLY A 309 7.04 40.61 -17.28
C GLY A 309 7.88 39.51 -17.90
N MET A 310 8.22 38.47 -17.12
CA MET A 310 8.92 37.28 -17.57
C MET A 310 7.89 36.15 -17.78
N ASP A 311 7.47 35.92 -19.00
CA ASP A 311 6.61 34.79 -19.34
C ASP A 311 7.43 33.51 -19.26
N PHE A 312 7.35 32.81 -18.14
CA PHE A 312 7.98 31.50 -17.92
C PHE A 312 6.92 30.43 -17.85
N ASP A 313 6.88 29.60 -18.87
CA ASP A 313 5.94 28.47 -18.94
C ASP A 313 6.52 27.27 -18.16
N MET A 314 6.04 27.08 -16.93
CA MET A 314 6.43 25.96 -16.08
C MET A 314 6.04 24.59 -16.66
N SER A 315 5.09 24.53 -17.58
CA SER A 315 4.70 23.26 -18.23
C SER A 315 5.80 22.70 -19.13
N GLN A 316 6.73 23.57 -19.56
CA GLN A 316 7.89 23.21 -20.37
C GLN A 316 9.15 22.89 -19.52
N THR A 317 9.07 23.08 -18.20
CA THR A 317 10.18 22.72 -17.32
C THR A 317 10.29 21.20 -17.26
N GLU A 318 11.44 20.68 -17.66
CA GLU A 318 11.69 19.25 -17.66
C GLU A 318 11.57 18.68 -16.24
N LYS A 319 10.87 17.56 -16.12
CA LYS A 319 10.82 16.82 -14.86
C LYS A 319 12.16 16.17 -14.59
N VAL A 320 12.72 16.39 -13.43
CA VAL A 320 13.97 15.76 -13.00
C VAL A 320 13.66 14.69 -11.94
N ILE A 321 13.93 13.44 -12.26
CA ILE A 321 13.88 12.36 -11.28
C ILE A 321 15.23 12.33 -10.57
N VAL A 322 15.22 12.68 -9.28
CA VAL A 322 16.45 12.81 -8.47
C VAL A 322 16.88 11.48 -7.85
N ASP A 323 15.94 10.55 -7.66
CA ASP A 323 16.21 9.20 -7.13
C ASP A 323 15.07 8.26 -7.53
N LYS A 324 15.35 6.95 -7.56
CA LYS A 324 14.37 5.91 -7.88
C LYS A 324 14.44 4.77 -6.87
N TRP A 325 13.29 4.44 -6.27
CA TRP A 325 13.15 3.37 -5.28
C TRP A 325 12.14 2.30 -5.77
N GLU A 326 12.67 1.13 -6.04
CA GLU A 326 11.90 -0.06 -6.44
C GLU A 326 11.73 -1.02 -5.27
#